data_a106a6f9c05fdeb2d3da1609638b9425
#
_entry.id   a106a6f9c05fdeb2d3da1609638b9425
#
_cell.length_a   1.000
_cell.length_b   1.000
_cell.length_c   1.000
_cell.angle_alpha   90.00
_cell.angle_beta   90.00
_cell.angle_gamma   90.00
#
_symmetry.space_group_name_H-M   'P 1'
#
loop_
_entity.id
_entity.type
_entity.pdbx_description
1 polymer ?
#
loop_
_entity_poly.entity_id
_entity_poly.type
_entity_poly.pdbx_seq_one_letter_code
_entity_poly.pdbx_strand_id
1 'polypeptide(L)'
;MKKIVLLFVALMWAHPMMAAEPLPLSPSGVKTLAPEGAIKPTGPWSLGTRAGDYVFIAGMRGIDPKTDLQVMGDEARIRQAFANMKLIAESEGATLRDATRLVVYVTDMYRFRPIVNKIQEEFWGKGPYPPRTIIEVHRLNGDDICEVEGTFYAPVKK
;
A
#
# COMPACT_ATOMS: atom_id res chain seq x y z
N MET A 1 22.71 -7.89 62.12
CA MET A 1 21.49 -7.58 61.34
C MET A 1 21.78 -7.85 59.86
N LYS A 2 21.32 -8.97 59.30
CA LYS A 2 21.55 -9.35 57.89
C LYS A 2 20.37 -8.79 57.04
N LYS A 3 20.69 -7.88 56.08
CA LYS A 3 19.72 -7.36 55.13
C LYS A 3 19.51 -8.40 54.00
N ILE A 4 18.30 -8.93 53.90
CA ILE A 4 17.87 -9.79 52.79
C ILE A 4 17.43 -8.86 51.67
N VAL A 5 18.13 -8.89 50.53
CA VAL A 5 17.71 -8.21 49.27
C VAL A 5 16.88 -9.22 48.47
N LEU A 6 15.58 -8.99 48.38
CA LEU A 6 14.70 -9.73 47.49
C LEU A 6 14.85 -9.20 46.05
N LEU A 7 15.39 -10.03 45.18
CA LEU A 7 15.48 -9.76 43.74
C LEU A 7 14.15 -10.18 43.08
N PHE A 8 13.33 -9.22 42.71
CA PHE A 8 12.14 -9.49 41.90
C PHE A 8 12.57 -9.70 40.43
N VAL A 9 12.55 -10.96 39.95
CA VAL A 9 12.70 -11.27 38.54
C VAL A 9 11.32 -11.15 37.93
N ALA A 10 11.09 -10.07 37.17
CA ALA A 10 9.88 -9.90 36.34
C ALA A 10 9.97 -10.83 35.12
N LEU A 11 9.23 -11.92 35.17
CA LEU A 11 9.05 -12.80 34.00
C LEU A 11 8.17 -12.08 32.99
N MET A 12 8.77 -11.46 31.94
CA MET A 12 8.03 -10.94 30.80
C MET A 12 7.53 -12.12 29.97
N TRP A 13 6.25 -12.40 30.06
CA TRP A 13 5.57 -13.32 29.17
C TRP A 13 5.48 -12.69 27.78
N ALA A 14 6.33 -13.13 26.87
CA ALA A 14 6.17 -12.83 25.44
C ALA A 14 4.91 -13.53 24.95
N HIS A 15 3.83 -12.80 24.77
CA HIS A 15 2.66 -13.31 24.06
C HIS A 15 3.05 -13.54 22.61
N PRO A 16 2.86 -14.76 22.05
CA PRO A 16 3.03 -14.95 20.62
C PRO A 16 2.02 -14.04 19.91
N MET A 17 2.53 -13.15 19.06
CA MET A 17 1.71 -12.32 18.17
C MET A 17 1.03 -13.31 17.20
N MET A 18 -0.24 -13.61 17.45
CA MET A 18 -1.03 -14.42 16.53
C MET A 18 -1.14 -13.68 15.20
N ALA A 19 -0.63 -14.29 14.14
CA ALA A 19 -0.87 -13.79 12.78
C ALA A 19 -2.39 -13.71 12.57
N ALA A 20 -2.86 -12.59 12.02
CA ALA A 20 -4.27 -12.43 11.71
C ALA A 20 -4.73 -13.58 10.79
N GLU A 21 -5.87 -14.18 11.11
CA GLU A 21 -6.43 -15.21 10.25
C GLU A 21 -6.68 -14.67 8.83
N PRO A 22 -6.38 -15.44 7.78
CA PRO A 22 -6.61 -15.01 6.43
C PRO A 22 -8.10 -14.74 6.20
N LEU A 23 -8.42 -13.64 5.53
CA LEU A 23 -9.78 -13.30 5.16
C LEU A 23 -10.37 -14.39 4.25
N PRO A 24 -11.67 -14.72 4.38
CA PRO A 24 -12.30 -15.75 3.58
C PRO A 24 -12.27 -15.39 2.09
N LEU A 25 -12.12 -16.41 1.25
CA LEU A 25 -12.26 -16.26 -0.20
C LEU A 25 -13.73 -16.00 -0.58
N SER A 26 -13.95 -15.26 -1.66
CA SER A 26 -15.29 -15.16 -2.27
C SER A 26 -15.71 -16.54 -2.84
N PRO A 27 -17.01 -16.75 -3.14
CA PRO A 27 -17.48 -17.99 -3.78
C PRO A 27 -16.75 -18.34 -5.08
N SER A 28 -16.25 -17.34 -5.81
CA SER A 28 -15.48 -17.51 -7.06
C SER A 28 -13.95 -17.50 -6.85
N GLY A 29 -13.48 -17.61 -5.60
CA GLY A 29 -12.05 -17.71 -5.29
C GLY A 29 -11.29 -16.38 -5.29
N VAL A 30 -11.97 -15.22 -5.25
CA VAL A 30 -11.29 -13.93 -5.12
C VAL A 30 -10.79 -13.76 -3.69
N LYS A 31 -9.48 -13.52 -3.54
CA LYS A 31 -8.82 -13.27 -2.27
C LYS A 31 -8.79 -11.76 -1.98
N THR A 32 -9.26 -11.35 -0.82
CA THR A 32 -9.10 -9.98 -0.31
C THR A 32 -7.71 -9.81 0.29
N LEU A 33 -7.06 -8.68 0.02
CA LEU A 33 -5.69 -8.40 0.45
C LEU A 33 -5.67 -7.48 1.67
N ALA A 34 -4.92 -7.88 2.67
CA ALA A 34 -4.63 -7.10 3.88
C ALA A 34 -3.20 -7.40 4.36
N PRO A 35 -2.17 -7.04 3.57
CA PRO A 35 -0.80 -7.38 3.91
C PRO A 35 -0.33 -6.63 5.16
N GLU A 36 0.56 -7.25 5.92
CA GLU A 36 1.21 -6.63 7.06
C GLU A 36 2.00 -5.39 6.61
N GLY A 37 1.99 -4.35 7.43
CA GLY A 37 2.69 -3.10 7.15
C GLY A 37 1.99 -2.18 6.14
N ALA A 38 0.82 -2.56 5.62
CA ALA A 38 0.01 -1.67 4.79
C ALA A 38 -0.85 -0.71 5.63
N ILE A 39 -1.35 0.35 4.98
CA ILE A 39 -2.33 1.26 5.58
C ILE A 39 -3.61 0.53 5.96
N LYS A 40 -4.37 1.08 6.90
CA LYS A 40 -5.66 0.51 7.29
C LYS A 40 -6.80 1.14 6.48
N PRO A 41 -7.75 0.33 5.97
CA PRO A 41 -8.97 0.86 5.39
C PRO A 41 -9.75 1.72 6.40
N THR A 42 -10.20 2.89 5.97
CA THR A 42 -10.96 3.85 6.80
C THR A 42 -12.47 3.76 6.57
N GLY A 43 -12.94 2.72 5.88
CA GLY A 43 -14.34 2.51 5.53
C GLY A 43 -14.58 1.11 4.96
N PRO A 44 -15.74 0.84 4.35
CA PRO A 44 -16.10 -0.47 3.81
C PRO A 44 -15.43 -0.73 2.44
N TRP A 45 -14.11 -0.78 2.41
CA TRP A 45 -13.28 -1.04 1.23
C TRP A 45 -12.05 -1.87 1.61
N SER A 46 -11.42 -2.50 0.64
CA SER A 46 -10.22 -3.32 0.82
C SER A 46 -9.05 -2.70 0.06
N LEU A 47 -7.83 -2.99 0.51
CA LEU A 47 -6.60 -2.50 -0.12
C LEU A 47 -6.43 -3.04 -1.54
N GLY A 48 -6.93 -4.23 -1.80
CA GLY A 48 -6.89 -4.85 -3.10
C GLY A 48 -7.49 -6.26 -3.07
N THR A 49 -7.48 -6.89 -4.22
CA THR A 49 -7.92 -8.27 -4.40
C THR A 49 -6.99 -9.01 -5.36
N ARG A 50 -6.91 -10.33 -5.18
CA ARG A 50 -6.33 -11.23 -6.18
C ARG A 50 -7.46 -12.06 -6.81
N ALA A 51 -7.51 -12.10 -8.14
CA ALA A 51 -8.37 -12.98 -8.92
C ALA A 51 -7.50 -13.75 -9.93
N GLY A 52 -7.26 -15.04 -9.66
CA GLY A 52 -6.32 -15.83 -10.45
C GLY A 52 -4.91 -15.21 -10.46
N ASP A 53 -4.38 -14.97 -11.64
CA ASP A 53 -3.05 -14.41 -11.85
C ASP A 53 -3.01 -12.87 -11.79
N TYR A 54 -4.12 -12.21 -11.50
CA TYR A 54 -4.17 -10.75 -11.42
C TYR A 54 -4.37 -10.24 -10.00
N VAL A 55 -3.64 -9.17 -9.69
CA VAL A 55 -3.76 -8.40 -8.47
C VAL A 55 -4.30 -7.03 -8.81
N PHE A 56 -5.40 -6.66 -8.16
CA PHE A 56 -6.07 -5.37 -8.30
C PHE A 56 -5.88 -4.59 -7.01
N ILE A 57 -5.24 -3.44 -7.10
CA ILE A 57 -4.94 -2.59 -5.93
C ILE A 57 -5.82 -1.35 -6.01
N ALA A 58 -6.54 -1.09 -4.92
CA ALA A 58 -7.38 0.08 -4.79
C ALA A 58 -6.55 1.38 -4.78
N GLY A 59 -7.21 2.53 -4.85
CA GLY A 59 -6.55 3.83 -4.80
C GLY A 59 -5.74 4.01 -3.52
N MET A 60 -4.42 4.02 -3.65
CA MET A 60 -3.49 4.25 -2.54
C MET A 60 -3.13 5.72 -2.47
N ARG A 61 -3.26 6.27 -1.26
CA ARG A 61 -2.93 7.66 -0.93
C ARG A 61 -1.60 7.74 -0.19
N GLY A 62 -1.08 8.95 -0.04
CA GLY A 62 0.17 9.21 0.65
C GLY A 62 0.06 9.19 2.18
N ILE A 63 -0.38 8.07 2.72
CA ILE A 63 -0.53 7.81 4.16
C ILE A 63 0.63 6.96 4.64
N ASP A 64 1.28 7.38 5.70
CA ASP A 64 2.31 6.58 6.38
C ASP A 64 1.63 5.42 7.14
N PRO A 65 1.92 4.16 6.80
CA PRO A 65 1.28 3.00 7.43
C PRO A 65 1.64 2.81 8.91
N LYS A 66 2.69 3.49 9.41
CA LYS A 66 3.08 3.41 10.82
C LYS A 66 2.27 4.33 11.71
N THR A 67 1.83 5.46 11.17
CA THR A 67 1.13 6.51 11.94
C THR A 67 -0.33 6.66 11.54
N ASP A 68 -0.74 6.08 10.40
CA ASP A 68 -2.05 6.27 9.74
C ASP A 68 -2.33 7.75 9.39
N LEU A 69 -1.27 8.59 9.28
CA LEU A 69 -1.37 10.01 8.94
C LEU A 69 -0.86 10.29 7.53
N GLN A 70 -1.40 11.34 6.92
CA GLN A 70 -0.90 11.84 5.64
C GLN A 70 0.55 12.34 5.77
N VAL A 71 1.41 11.92 4.86
CA VAL A 71 2.79 12.41 4.78
C VAL A 71 2.79 13.88 4.36
N MET A 72 3.59 14.70 5.04
CA MET A 72 3.69 16.12 4.74
C MET A 72 4.58 16.39 3.52
N GLY A 73 4.16 17.38 2.71
CA GLY A 73 4.85 17.79 1.50
C GLY A 73 4.44 16.99 0.26
N ASP A 74 4.25 17.70 -0.86
CA ASP A 74 3.67 17.17 -2.09
C ASP A 74 4.44 15.95 -2.64
N GLU A 75 5.75 16.11 -2.81
CA GLU A 75 6.59 15.05 -3.36
C GLU A 75 6.68 13.83 -2.45
N ALA A 76 6.85 14.04 -1.14
CA ALA A 76 6.93 12.96 -0.17
C ALA A 76 5.58 12.21 -0.09
N ARG A 77 4.46 12.93 -0.12
CA ARG A 77 3.12 12.35 -0.10
C ARG A 77 2.83 11.51 -1.35
N ILE A 78 3.14 12.02 -2.53
CA ILE A 78 2.94 11.27 -3.78
C ILE A 78 3.86 10.03 -3.80
N ARG A 79 5.11 10.16 -3.34
CA ARG A 79 6.03 9.01 -3.22
C ARG A 79 5.49 7.94 -2.27
N GLN A 80 4.89 8.34 -1.16
CA GLN A 80 4.27 7.41 -0.22
C GLN A 80 3.07 6.68 -0.85
N ALA A 81 2.26 7.34 -1.68
CA ALA A 81 1.17 6.69 -2.39
C ALA A 81 1.67 5.55 -3.29
N PHE A 82 2.73 5.78 -4.07
CA PHE A 82 3.38 4.74 -4.87
C PHE A 82 4.02 3.64 -4.02
N ALA A 83 4.62 3.99 -2.89
CA ALA A 83 5.20 3.02 -1.96
C ALA A 83 4.14 2.10 -1.36
N ASN A 84 2.98 2.63 -0.98
CA ASN A 84 1.85 1.87 -0.47
C ASN A 84 1.30 0.89 -1.53
N MET A 85 1.13 1.32 -2.78
CA MET A 85 0.76 0.44 -3.88
C MET A 85 1.80 -0.67 -4.10
N LYS A 86 3.09 -0.31 -4.12
CA LYS A 86 4.20 -1.25 -4.28
C LYS A 86 4.20 -2.34 -3.21
N LEU A 87 4.01 -1.97 -1.93
CA LEU A 87 3.96 -2.92 -0.82
C LEU A 87 2.87 -3.99 -1.04
N ILE A 88 1.68 -3.58 -1.47
CA ILE A 88 0.58 -4.52 -1.73
C ILE A 88 0.90 -5.42 -2.93
N ALA A 89 1.47 -4.89 -4.01
CA ALA A 89 1.87 -5.68 -5.16
C ALA A 89 2.91 -6.74 -4.78
N GLU A 90 3.94 -6.35 -4.02
CA GLU A 90 5.03 -7.23 -3.58
C GLU A 90 4.55 -8.30 -2.60
N SER A 91 3.56 -8.03 -1.75
CA SER A 91 2.98 -9.03 -0.86
C SER A 91 2.32 -10.21 -1.60
N GLU A 92 1.96 -10.00 -2.85
CA GLU A 92 1.36 -11.01 -3.73
C GLU A 92 2.36 -11.54 -4.79
N GLY A 93 3.64 -11.25 -4.64
CA GLY A 93 4.71 -11.74 -5.51
C GLY A 93 4.87 -11.00 -6.83
N ALA A 94 4.16 -9.88 -7.02
CA ALA A 94 4.37 -8.99 -8.16
C ALA A 94 5.51 -8.01 -7.87
N THR A 95 6.13 -7.52 -8.92
CA THR A 95 7.00 -6.35 -8.89
C THR A 95 6.33 -5.18 -9.60
N LEU A 96 6.86 -3.99 -9.47
CA LEU A 96 6.34 -2.85 -10.25
C LEU A 96 6.46 -3.07 -11.78
N ARG A 97 7.36 -3.95 -12.23
CA ARG A 97 7.51 -4.33 -13.64
C ARG A 97 6.34 -5.17 -14.16
N ASP A 98 5.59 -5.78 -13.28
CA ASP A 98 4.43 -6.61 -13.60
C ASP A 98 3.13 -5.79 -13.70
N ALA A 99 3.22 -4.46 -13.54
CA ALA A 99 2.08 -3.57 -13.67
C ALA A 99 1.55 -3.59 -15.10
N THR A 100 0.29 -4.00 -15.28
CA THR A 100 -0.42 -4.03 -16.56
C THR A 100 -1.22 -2.75 -16.79
N ARG A 101 -1.53 -2.01 -15.73
CA ARG A 101 -2.23 -0.72 -15.80
C ARG A 101 -2.01 0.07 -14.51
N LEU A 102 -1.88 1.39 -14.64
CA LEU A 102 -1.98 2.36 -13.54
C LEU A 102 -3.04 3.41 -13.85
N VAL A 103 -3.77 3.85 -12.84
CA VAL A 103 -4.57 5.07 -12.88
C VAL A 103 -4.11 5.96 -11.72
N VAL A 104 -3.88 7.22 -12.02
CA VAL A 104 -3.45 8.22 -11.04
C VAL A 104 -4.47 9.36 -11.04
N TYR A 105 -5.00 9.65 -9.89
CA TYR A 105 -5.89 10.79 -9.66
C TYR A 105 -5.11 11.88 -8.95
N VAL A 106 -5.25 13.12 -9.42
CA VAL A 106 -4.63 14.31 -8.82
C VAL A 106 -5.65 15.43 -8.70
N THR A 107 -5.51 16.29 -7.69
CA THR A 107 -6.42 17.42 -7.48
C THR A 107 -5.99 18.69 -8.23
N ASP A 108 -4.81 18.71 -8.82
CA ASP A 108 -4.28 19.78 -9.67
C ASP A 108 -3.30 19.14 -10.67
N MET A 109 -3.75 18.99 -11.90
CA MET A 109 -2.96 18.35 -12.97
C MET A 109 -1.70 19.14 -13.30
N TYR A 110 -1.79 20.46 -13.30
CA TYR A 110 -0.67 21.31 -13.65
C TYR A 110 0.45 21.21 -12.60
N ARG A 111 0.07 21.22 -11.33
CA ARG A 111 0.99 21.14 -10.19
C ARG A 111 1.55 19.74 -9.99
N PHE A 112 0.71 18.71 -10.00
CA PHE A 112 1.10 17.38 -9.50
C PHE A 112 1.57 16.41 -10.58
N ARG A 113 1.13 16.56 -11.84
CA ARG A 113 1.60 15.66 -12.92
C ARG A 113 3.13 15.64 -13.09
N PRO A 114 3.87 16.75 -13.03
CA PRO A 114 5.34 16.72 -13.10
C PRO A 114 5.95 15.93 -11.94
N ILE A 115 5.40 16.06 -10.72
CA ILE A 115 5.87 15.32 -9.55
C ILE A 115 5.56 13.82 -9.68
N VAL A 116 4.36 13.46 -10.14
CA VAL A 116 3.99 12.07 -10.43
C VAL A 116 4.95 11.45 -11.46
N ASN A 117 5.29 12.16 -12.52
CA ASN A 117 6.24 11.68 -13.53
C ASN A 117 7.61 11.39 -12.91
N LYS A 118 8.16 12.35 -12.17
CA LYS A 118 9.44 12.20 -11.48
C LYS A 118 9.45 10.98 -10.56
N ILE A 119 8.41 10.84 -9.73
CA ILE A 119 8.32 9.72 -8.79
C ILE A 119 8.14 8.39 -9.52
N GLN A 120 7.34 8.34 -10.59
CA GLN A 120 7.23 7.14 -11.40
C GLN A 120 8.58 6.74 -12.01
N GLU A 121 9.38 7.69 -12.49
CA GLU A 121 10.73 7.44 -12.98
C GLU A 121 11.65 6.91 -11.87
N GLU A 122 11.55 7.41 -10.64
CA GLU A 122 12.31 6.89 -9.50
C GLU A 122 11.98 5.41 -9.23
N PHE A 123 10.70 5.02 -9.29
CA PHE A 123 10.26 3.66 -9.01
C PHE A 123 10.53 2.67 -10.15
N TRP A 124 10.41 3.09 -11.42
CA TRP A 124 10.59 2.23 -12.59
C TRP A 124 11.95 2.37 -13.26
N GLY A 125 12.75 3.38 -12.90
CA GLY A 125 14.04 3.67 -13.54
C GLY A 125 13.86 4.03 -15.01
N LYS A 126 14.69 3.46 -15.88
CA LYS A 126 14.66 3.73 -17.32
C LYS A 126 13.48 3.09 -18.09
N GLY A 127 12.51 2.55 -17.38
CA GLY A 127 11.37 1.85 -18.00
C GLY A 127 11.70 0.37 -18.35
N PRO A 128 10.86 -0.33 -19.14
CA PRO A 128 9.60 0.20 -19.69
C PRO A 128 8.61 0.61 -18.61
N TYR A 129 7.78 1.61 -18.93
CA TYR A 129 6.70 2.06 -18.03
C TYR A 129 5.40 1.35 -18.36
N PRO A 130 4.54 1.08 -17.35
CA PRO A 130 3.21 0.53 -17.59
C PRO A 130 2.32 1.57 -18.27
N PRO A 131 1.27 1.13 -18.99
CA PRO A 131 0.24 2.04 -19.43
C PRO A 131 -0.39 2.76 -18.24
N ARG A 132 -0.46 4.09 -18.31
CA ARG A 132 -0.98 4.93 -17.23
C ARG A 132 -2.00 5.93 -17.75
N THR A 133 -3.11 6.06 -17.05
CA THR A 133 -4.02 7.21 -17.15
C THR A 133 -3.80 8.12 -15.96
N ILE A 134 -3.73 9.44 -16.16
CA ILE A 134 -3.74 10.42 -15.09
C ILE A 134 -4.93 11.34 -15.28
N ILE A 135 -5.68 11.61 -14.21
CA ILE A 135 -6.96 12.31 -14.23
C ILE A 135 -6.93 13.38 -13.14
N GLU A 136 -7.35 14.59 -13.49
CA GLU A 136 -7.66 15.60 -12.49
C GLU A 136 -9.07 15.36 -11.94
N VAL A 137 -9.19 15.40 -10.63
CA VAL A 137 -10.44 15.26 -9.90
C VAL A 137 -10.64 16.46 -8.98
N HIS A 138 -11.88 16.82 -8.72
CA HIS A 138 -12.19 17.97 -7.89
C HIS A 138 -11.68 17.80 -6.45
N ARG A 139 -11.75 16.59 -5.89
CA ARG A 139 -11.35 16.30 -4.51
C ARG A 139 -11.04 14.82 -4.33
N LEU A 140 -10.11 14.52 -3.45
CA LEU A 140 -9.82 13.19 -2.93
C LEU A 140 -10.19 13.12 -1.45
N ASN A 141 -10.39 11.91 -0.95
CA ASN A 141 -10.74 11.67 0.45
C ASN A 141 -9.67 12.23 1.40
N GLY A 142 -10.12 12.92 2.46
CA GLY A 142 -9.23 13.54 3.45
C GLY A 142 -8.40 14.70 2.90
N ASP A 143 -8.90 15.38 1.85
CA ASP A 143 -8.19 16.47 1.16
C ASP A 143 -6.79 16.07 0.67
N ASP A 144 -6.65 14.81 0.23
CA ASP A 144 -5.41 14.34 -0.36
C ASP A 144 -5.20 14.93 -1.76
N ILE A 145 -3.95 14.89 -2.23
CA ILE A 145 -3.52 15.52 -3.49
C ILE A 145 -3.31 14.52 -4.61
N CYS A 146 -3.11 13.25 -4.26
CA CYS A 146 -2.84 12.18 -5.21
C CYS A 146 -3.32 10.84 -4.68
N GLU A 147 -3.88 10.04 -5.58
CA GLU A 147 -4.25 8.66 -5.35
C GLU A 147 -3.80 7.82 -6.54
N VAL A 148 -3.22 6.64 -6.31
CA VAL A 148 -2.77 5.74 -7.38
C VAL A 148 -3.33 4.34 -7.19
N GLU A 149 -3.96 3.81 -8.23
CA GLU A 149 -4.41 2.42 -8.32
C GLU A 149 -3.61 1.65 -9.36
N GLY A 150 -3.53 0.33 -9.19
CA GLY A 150 -2.77 -0.51 -10.10
C GLY A 150 -3.37 -1.89 -10.31
N THR A 151 -3.19 -2.41 -11.53
CA THR A 151 -3.44 -3.82 -11.86
C THR A 151 -2.12 -4.46 -12.23
N PHE A 152 -1.85 -5.63 -11.63
CA PHE A 152 -0.59 -6.35 -11.80
C PHE A 152 -0.84 -7.78 -12.27
N TYR A 153 0.03 -8.29 -13.13
CA TYR A 153 0.07 -9.70 -13.49
C TYR A 153 1.07 -10.42 -12.60
N ALA A 154 0.59 -11.30 -11.76
CA ALA A 154 1.38 -12.03 -10.77
C ALA A 154 0.97 -13.51 -10.75
N PRO A 155 1.39 -14.31 -11.73
CA PRO A 155 0.99 -15.69 -11.83
C PRO A 155 1.37 -16.50 -10.59
N VAL A 156 0.43 -17.30 -10.11
CA VAL A 156 0.68 -18.22 -9.00
C VAL A 156 1.67 -19.27 -9.47
N LYS A 157 2.85 -19.31 -8.84
CA LYS A 157 3.83 -20.36 -9.13
C LYS A 157 3.22 -21.72 -8.77
N LYS A 158 3.10 -22.59 -9.75
CA LYS A 158 2.67 -23.98 -9.55
C LYS A 158 3.73 -24.79 -8.84
#